data_b115d8b088a241f2ca5a16a0a92dfa92
#
_entry.id   b115d8b088a241f2ca5a16a0a92dfa92
#
_cell.length_a   1.000
_cell.length_b   1.000
_cell.length_c   1.000
_cell.angle_alpha   90.00
_cell.angle_beta   90.00
_cell.angle_gamma   90.00
#
_symmetry.space_group_name_H-M   'P 1'
#
loop_
_entity.id
_entity.type
_entity.pdbx_description
1 polymer ?
#
loop_
_entity_poly.entity_id
_entity_poly.type
_entity_poly.pdbx_seq_one_letter_code
_entity_poly.pdbx_strand_id
1 'polypeptide(L)'
;EDRNVGRRVKNVKEGLRRLPHKGIGYGILRYLASGEGEAAFVAEPEISFNYLGQFDQDLKNNAFRMSPYSIGASMSDTLTKRYALDINGMITDGALELTISYSNKMFMKKSIKKLADLLQESLREVLAHCVGKELPELTPSDLSFQGLTAGELDHIVEQTAAAGELENIYSLTPMQKGILFHGLMEPKSGAYFEQATFDLQGSFQVEAFAESL
;
A
#
# COMPACT_ATOMS: atom_id res chain seq x y z
N GLU A 1 -16.04 1.02 -16.18
CA GLU A 1 -14.68 0.92 -15.61
C GLU A 1 -14.18 2.32 -15.30
N ASP A 2 -13.75 2.54 -14.07
CA ASP A 2 -13.26 3.83 -13.61
C ASP A 2 -11.92 4.16 -14.29
N ARG A 3 -11.90 5.21 -15.10
CA ARG A 3 -10.69 5.66 -15.80
C ARG A 3 -9.72 6.44 -14.92
N ASN A 4 -10.10 6.74 -13.67
CA ASN A 4 -9.27 7.48 -12.73
C ASN A 4 -8.17 6.58 -12.15
N VAL A 5 -6.92 6.84 -12.55
CA VAL A 5 -5.73 6.08 -12.11
C VAL A 5 -5.58 6.11 -10.59
N GLY A 6 -5.72 7.26 -9.95
CA GLY A 6 -5.61 7.42 -8.50
C GLY A 6 -6.61 6.55 -7.76
N ARG A 7 -7.89 6.53 -8.19
CA ARG A 7 -8.91 5.68 -7.58
C ARG A 7 -8.60 4.19 -7.77
N ARG A 8 -8.10 3.78 -8.94
CA ARG A 8 -7.68 2.39 -9.18
C ARG A 8 -6.55 1.98 -8.25
N VAL A 9 -5.53 2.82 -8.07
CA VAL A 9 -4.39 2.58 -7.16
C VAL A 9 -4.88 2.46 -5.72
N LYS A 10 -5.71 3.40 -5.25
CA LYS A 10 -6.32 3.37 -3.90
C LYS A 10 -7.14 2.10 -3.68
N ASN A 11 -7.95 1.69 -4.65
CA ASN A 11 -8.78 0.48 -4.55
C ASN A 11 -7.93 -0.79 -4.45
N VAL A 12 -6.86 -0.90 -5.23
CA VAL A 12 -5.94 -2.05 -5.14
C VAL A 12 -5.22 -2.07 -3.79
N LYS A 13 -4.73 -0.93 -3.31
CA LYS A 13 -4.11 -0.79 -2.00
C LYS A 13 -5.05 -1.25 -0.88
N GLU A 14 -6.27 -0.72 -0.86
CA GLU A 14 -7.28 -1.10 0.14
C GLU A 14 -7.68 -2.58 0.03
N GLY A 15 -7.83 -3.10 -1.19
CA GLY A 15 -8.12 -4.51 -1.43
C GLY A 15 -7.05 -5.43 -0.83
N LEU A 16 -5.78 -5.11 -1.06
CA LEU A 16 -4.66 -5.89 -0.52
C LEU A 16 -4.55 -5.77 1.01
N ARG A 17 -4.76 -4.58 1.58
CA ARG A 17 -4.68 -4.35 3.02
C ARG A 17 -5.83 -4.97 3.81
N ARG A 18 -7.00 -5.15 3.18
CA ARG A 18 -8.15 -5.84 3.78
C ARG A 18 -7.98 -7.35 3.88
N LEU A 19 -6.97 -7.94 3.23
CA LEU A 19 -6.72 -9.38 3.33
C LEU A 19 -6.28 -9.73 4.76
N PRO A 20 -7.05 -10.59 5.48
CA PRO A 20 -6.72 -10.98 6.84
C PRO A 20 -5.32 -11.59 6.91
N HIS A 21 -4.52 -11.14 7.86
CA HIS A 21 -3.17 -11.63 8.10
C HIS A 21 -2.29 -11.72 6.83
N LYS A 22 -2.47 -10.77 5.89
CA LYS A 22 -1.73 -10.72 4.60
C LYS A 22 -1.88 -12.00 3.76
N GLY A 23 -3.00 -12.71 3.92
CA GLY A 23 -3.33 -13.90 3.14
C GLY A 23 -2.72 -15.22 3.63
N ILE A 24 -1.97 -15.25 4.73
CA ILE A 24 -1.36 -16.49 5.26
C ILE A 24 -2.40 -17.58 5.56
N GLY A 25 -3.60 -17.19 5.95
CA GLY A 25 -4.71 -18.11 6.24
C GLY A 25 -5.15 -18.94 5.04
N TYR A 26 -4.96 -18.45 3.81
CA TYR A 26 -5.33 -19.19 2.60
C TYR A 26 -4.63 -20.56 2.50
N GLY A 27 -3.31 -20.58 2.71
CA GLY A 27 -2.52 -21.82 2.66
C GLY A 27 -2.92 -22.79 3.77
N ILE A 28 -3.19 -22.29 4.98
CA ILE A 28 -3.64 -23.10 6.12
C ILE A 28 -5.00 -23.72 5.79
N LEU A 29 -5.96 -22.94 5.33
CA LEU A 29 -7.29 -23.43 5.00
C LEU A 29 -7.28 -24.44 3.84
N ARG A 30 -6.45 -24.18 2.83
CA ARG A 30 -6.39 -25.05 1.64
C ARG A 30 -5.66 -26.38 1.87
N TYR A 31 -4.59 -26.40 2.69
CA TYR A 31 -3.68 -27.55 2.76
C TYR A 31 -3.66 -28.23 4.12
N LEU A 32 -4.10 -27.58 5.20
CA LEU A 32 -4.00 -28.08 6.56
C LEU A 32 -5.36 -28.24 7.26
N ALA A 33 -6.39 -27.53 6.83
CA ALA A 33 -7.71 -27.69 7.41
C ALA A 33 -8.37 -28.96 6.84
N SER A 34 -8.58 -29.94 7.69
CA SER A 34 -9.32 -31.16 7.36
C SER A 34 -10.83 -30.90 7.59
N GLY A 35 -11.69 -31.01 6.57
CA GLY A 35 -13.14 -30.90 6.73
C GLY A 35 -13.86 -30.27 5.53
N GLU A 36 -15.11 -29.87 5.73
CA GLU A 36 -16.05 -29.35 4.71
C GLU A 36 -15.56 -28.11 3.92
N GLY A 37 -14.42 -27.52 4.30
CA GLY A 37 -13.81 -26.40 3.62
C GLY A 37 -13.04 -26.71 2.33
N GLU A 38 -12.72 -27.99 2.05
CA GLU A 38 -11.96 -28.38 0.85
C GLU A 38 -12.67 -28.01 -0.46
N ALA A 39 -14.00 -28.03 -0.47
CA ALA A 39 -14.78 -27.69 -1.65
C ALA A 39 -14.82 -26.19 -1.97
N ALA A 40 -14.42 -25.32 -1.04
CA ALA A 40 -14.48 -23.86 -1.23
C ALA A 40 -13.28 -23.28 -2.03
N PHE A 41 -12.20 -24.04 -2.23
CA PHE A 41 -10.97 -23.57 -2.86
C PHE A 41 -10.74 -24.16 -4.26
N VAL A 42 -11.80 -24.19 -5.08
CA VAL A 42 -11.77 -24.79 -6.42
C VAL A 42 -11.08 -23.90 -7.47
N ALA A 43 -10.82 -22.62 -7.16
CA ALA A 43 -10.18 -21.72 -8.11
C ALA A 43 -8.71 -22.11 -8.32
N GLU A 44 -8.38 -22.58 -9.52
CA GLU A 44 -7.01 -22.78 -9.97
C GLU A 44 -6.57 -21.53 -10.73
N PRO A 45 -5.63 -20.73 -10.18
CA PRO A 45 -5.14 -19.55 -10.86
C PRO A 45 -4.33 -19.94 -12.10
N GLU A 46 -4.63 -19.31 -13.24
CA GLU A 46 -3.90 -19.52 -14.49
C GLU A 46 -2.72 -18.57 -14.65
N ILE A 47 -2.70 -17.47 -13.91
CA ILE A 47 -1.65 -16.44 -13.94
C ILE A 47 -1.02 -16.33 -12.56
N SER A 48 0.31 -16.44 -12.50
CA SER A 48 1.12 -16.11 -11.33
C SER A 48 1.77 -14.75 -11.54
N PHE A 49 1.73 -13.92 -10.51
CA PHE A 49 2.49 -12.68 -10.44
C PHE A 49 3.30 -12.66 -9.14
N ASN A 50 4.61 -12.46 -9.27
CA ASN A 50 5.52 -12.39 -8.15
C ASN A 50 6.45 -11.18 -8.31
N TYR A 51 6.47 -10.31 -7.30
CA TYR A 51 7.39 -9.19 -7.23
C TYR A 51 8.38 -9.42 -6.08
N LEU A 52 9.65 -9.53 -6.43
CA LEU A 52 10.73 -9.91 -5.53
C LEU A 52 11.32 -8.71 -4.73
N GLY A 53 10.86 -7.49 -5.03
CA GLY A 53 11.35 -6.30 -4.35
C GLY A 53 12.58 -5.69 -5.02
N GLN A 54 13.35 -4.94 -4.23
CA GLN A 54 14.53 -4.20 -4.68
C GLN A 54 15.79 -4.87 -4.14
N PHE A 55 16.54 -5.53 -5.01
CA PHE A 55 17.76 -6.26 -4.65
C PHE A 55 19.01 -5.39 -4.52
N ASP A 56 19.02 -4.22 -5.15
CA ASP A 56 20.19 -3.34 -5.16
C ASP A 56 20.60 -2.83 -3.78
N GLN A 57 19.63 -2.69 -2.86
CA GLN A 57 19.90 -2.20 -1.51
C GLN A 57 20.54 -3.27 -0.62
N ASP A 58 20.18 -4.53 -0.84
CA ASP A 58 20.70 -5.66 -0.06
C ASP A 58 22.13 -6.04 -0.48
N LEU A 59 22.52 -5.74 -1.73
CA LEU A 59 23.84 -6.03 -2.29
C LEU A 59 24.85 -4.87 -2.21
N LYS A 60 24.51 -3.75 -1.58
CA LYS A 60 25.39 -2.57 -1.45
C LYS A 60 26.66 -2.77 -0.60
N ASN A 61 26.78 -3.89 0.09
CA ASN A 61 28.04 -4.30 0.68
C ASN A 61 28.91 -4.92 -0.44
N ASN A 62 29.96 -4.24 -0.86
CA ASN A 62 30.90 -4.55 -1.94
C ASN A 62 31.45 -6.02 -2.01
N ALA A 63 30.99 -6.91 -1.14
CA ALA A 63 31.37 -8.31 -1.09
C ALA A 63 30.58 -9.22 -2.06
N PHE A 64 29.35 -8.81 -2.46
CA PHE A 64 28.49 -9.61 -3.33
C PHE A 64 27.92 -8.78 -4.45
N ARG A 65 27.82 -9.33 -5.64
CA ARG A 65 27.15 -8.75 -6.81
C ARG A 65 26.54 -9.84 -7.66
N MET A 66 25.52 -9.49 -8.44
CA MET A 66 24.94 -10.44 -9.42
C MET A 66 26.02 -10.87 -10.41
N SER A 67 26.12 -12.15 -10.64
CA SER A 67 27.06 -12.71 -11.61
C SER A 67 26.58 -12.43 -13.04
N PRO A 68 27.45 -12.03 -13.96
CA PRO A 68 27.10 -11.90 -15.37
C PRO A 68 26.99 -13.25 -16.09
N TYR A 69 27.38 -14.33 -15.43
CA TYR A 69 27.36 -15.68 -16.03
C TYR A 69 25.96 -16.31 -15.89
N SER A 70 25.50 -16.94 -16.98
CA SER A 70 24.27 -17.71 -16.95
C SER A 70 24.43 -18.94 -16.06
N ILE A 71 23.41 -19.20 -15.22
CA ILE A 71 23.32 -20.45 -14.43
C ILE A 71 22.89 -21.66 -15.29
N GLY A 72 22.65 -21.47 -16.60
CA GLY A 72 22.08 -22.48 -17.48
C GLY A 72 20.56 -22.59 -17.35
N ALA A 73 20.01 -23.71 -17.78
CA ALA A 73 18.59 -24.01 -17.67
C ALA A 73 18.24 -24.36 -16.22
N SER A 74 17.46 -23.53 -15.54
CA SER A 74 17.00 -23.76 -14.17
C SER A 74 15.82 -24.73 -14.05
N MET A 75 15.18 -25.06 -15.17
CA MET A 75 14.05 -25.99 -15.24
C MET A 75 14.20 -26.95 -16.41
N SER A 76 13.69 -28.16 -16.26
CA SER A 76 13.64 -29.13 -17.36
C SER A 76 12.64 -28.69 -18.43
N ASP A 77 12.97 -28.90 -19.71
CA ASP A 77 12.08 -28.66 -20.84
C ASP A 77 10.83 -29.56 -20.83
N THR A 78 10.87 -30.65 -20.05
CA THR A 78 9.74 -31.60 -19.90
C THR A 78 8.83 -31.25 -18.72
N LEU A 79 9.20 -30.25 -17.90
CA LEU A 79 8.39 -29.85 -16.75
C LEU A 79 7.11 -29.18 -17.19
N THR A 80 5.97 -29.71 -16.74
CA THR A 80 4.66 -29.05 -16.95
C THR A 80 4.56 -27.81 -16.08
N LYS A 81 4.37 -26.66 -16.70
CA LYS A 81 4.15 -25.41 -15.97
C LYS A 81 2.81 -25.43 -15.24
N ARG A 82 2.81 -25.05 -13.98
CA ARG A 82 1.60 -24.93 -13.16
C ARG A 82 0.69 -23.80 -13.64
N TYR A 83 1.27 -22.68 -14.08
CA TYR A 83 0.54 -21.50 -14.53
C TYR A 83 0.70 -21.34 -16.05
N ALA A 84 -0.37 -20.89 -16.69
CA ALA A 84 -0.36 -20.56 -18.12
C ALA A 84 0.57 -19.38 -18.42
N LEU A 85 0.55 -18.38 -17.53
CA LEU A 85 1.46 -17.23 -17.52
C LEU A 85 2.11 -17.09 -16.14
N ASP A 86 3.41 -16.86 -16.11
CA ASP A 86 4.17 -16.62 -14.90
C ASP A 86 4.96 -15.32 -15.08
N ILE A 87 4.60 -14.30 -14.30
CA ILE A 87 5.14 -12.94 -14.38
C ILE A 87 5.96 -12.68 -13.12
N ASN A 88 7.26 -12.50 -13.30
CA ASN A 88 8.18 -12.18 -12.21
C ASN A 88 8.77 -10.79 -12.42
N GLY A 89 8.80 -10.02 -11.34
CA GLY A 89 9.33 -8.65 -11.34
C GLY A 89 10.36 -8.44 -10.25
N MET A 90 11.39 -7.66 -10.54
CA MET A 90 12.36 -7.18 -9.56
C MET A 90 12.92 -5.82 -9.99
N ILE A 91 13.49 -5.08 -9.05
CA ILE A 91 14.31 -3.91 -9.34
C ILE A 91 15.78 -4.31 -9.24
N THR A 92 16.51 -4.09 -10.34
CA THR A 92 17.95 -4.35 -10.44
C THR A 92 18.59 -3.13 -11.12
N ASP A 93 19.69 -2.64 -10.57
CA ASP A 93 20.41 -1.45 -11.05
C ASP A 93 19.51 -0.22 -11.25
N GLY A 94 18.53 -0.03 -10.32
CA GLY A 94 17.58 1.08 -10.36
C GLY A 94 16.49 0.97 -11.44
N ALA A 95 16.40 -0.15 -12.15
CA ALA A 95 15.40 -0.40 -13.19
C ALA A 95 14.46 -1.55 -12.82
N LEU A 96 13.16 -1.39 -13.08
CA LEU A 96 12.17 -2.46 -12.95
C LEU A 96 12.29 -3.41 -14.15
N GLU A 97 12.62 -4.66 -13.87
CA GLU A 97 12.64 -5.73 -14.85
C GLU A 97 11.43 -6.66 -14.62
N LEU A 98 10.66 -6.91 -15.69
CA LEU A 98 9.52 -7.84 -15.68
C LEU A 98 9.77 -8.94 -16.69
N THR A 99 9.75 -10.18 -16.23
CA THR A 99 9.88 -11.38 -17.05
C THR A 99 8.56 -12.11 -17.15
N ILE A 100 8.06 -12.34 -18.38
CA ILE A 100 6.83 -13.10 -18.64
C ILE A 100 7.22 -14.46 -19.23
N SER A 101 7.01 -15.52 -18.44
CA SER A 101 7.23 -16.90 -18.85
C SER A 101 5.92 -17.55 -19.30
N TYR A 102 5.91 -18.18 -20.48
CA TYR A 102 4.71 -18.78 -21.05
C TYR A 102 5.05 -20.01 -21.90
N SER A 103 4.04 -20.81 -22.24
CA SER A 103 4.19 -21.92 -23.20
C SER A 103 3.92 -21.42 -24.63
N ASN A 104 4.88 -21.61 -25.52
CA ASN A 104 4.74 -21.31 -26.95
C ASN A 104 3.74 -22.23 -27.67
N LYS A 105 3.32 -23.33 -27.03
CA LYS A 105 2.24 -24.21 -27.50
C LYS A 105 0.85 -23.64 -27.19
N MET A 106 0.73 -22.79 -26.17
CA MET A 106 -0.53 -22.19 -25.73
C MET A 106 -0.70 -20.77 -26.27
N PHE A 107 0.36 -19.99 -26.33
CA PHE A 107 0.32 -18.56 -26.68
C PHE A 107 1.25 -18.22 -27.84
N MET A 108 0.78 -17.41 -28.75
CA MET A 108 1.62 -16.82 -29.80
C MET A 108 2.50 -15.72 -29.21
N LYS A 109 3.76 -15.67 -29.59
CA LYS A 109 4.73 -14.63 -29.20
C LYS A 109 4.19 -13.21 -29.39
N LYS A 110 3.43 -12.97 -30.49
CA LYS A 110 2.79 -11.68 -30.78
C LYS A 110 1.80 -11.27 -29.67
N SER A 111 1.01 -12.19 -29.15
CA SER A 111 0.04 -11.92 -28.09
C SER A 111 0.72 -11.57 -26.77
N ILE A 112 1.77 -12.29 -26.42
CA ILE A 112 2.56 -12.02 -25.22
C ILE A 112 3.30 -10.68 -25.34
N LYS A 113 3.85 -10.37 -26.52
CA LYS A 113 4.47 -9.06 -26.77
C LYS A 113 3.45 -7.93 -26.56
N LYS A 114 2.25 -8.05 -27.11
CA LYS A 114 1.18 -7.06 -26.93
C LYS A 114 0.82 -6.90 -25.44
N LEU A 115 0.73 -8.01 -24.67
CA LEU A 115 0.49 -7.97 -23.24
C LEU A 115 1.61 -7.21 -22.50
N ALA A 116 2.87 -7.49 -22.82
CA ALA A 116 4.01 -6.79 -22.24
C ALA A 116 4.00 -5.28 -22.55
N ASP A 117 3.71 -4.90 -23.79
CA ASP A 117 3.62 -3.51 -24.23
C ASP A 117 2.50 -2.77 -23.44
N LEU A 118 1.31 -3.38 -23.30
CA LEU A 118 0.19 -2.83 -22.53
C LEU A 118 0.50 -2.72 -21.03
N LEU A 119 1.17 -3.72 -20.46
CA LEU A 119 1.60 -3.69 -19.07
C LEU A 119 2.59 -2.54 -18.82
N GLN A 120 3.55 -2.36 -19.72
CA GLN A 120 4.53 -1.27 -19.64
C GLN A 120 3.85 0.11 -19.74
N GLU A 121 2.88 0.26 -20.66
CA GLU A 121 2.10 1.49 -20.81
C GLU A 121 1.31 1.82 -19.54
N SER A 122 0.59 0.83 -18.98
CA SER A 122 -0.17 0.99 -17.73
C SER A 122 0.73 1.33 -16.54
N LEU A 123 1.93 0.74 -16.44
CA LEU A 123 2.90 1.09 -15.39
C LEU A 123 3.41 2.52 -15.54
N ARG A 124 3.66 2.98 -16.76
CA ARG A 124 4.05 4.37 -17.00
C ARG A 124 2.95 5.35 -16.63
N GLU A 125 1.69 5.01 -16.91
CA GLU A 125 0.53 5.81 -16.51
C GLU A 125 0.43 5.97 -14.98
N VAL A 126 0.60 4.85 -14.25
CA VAL A 126 0.62 4.86 -12.78
C VAL A 126 1.80 5.68 -12.24
N LEU A 127 3.00 5.50 -12.79
CA LEU A 127 4.18 6.26 -12.39
C LEU A 127 4.01 7.76 -12.63
N ALA A 128 3.52 8.15 -13.81
CA ALA A 128 3.26 9.56 -14.13
C ALA A 128 2.24 10.18 -13.16
N HIS A 129 1.19 9.43 -12.81
CA HIS A 129 0.20 9.85 -11.82
C HIS A 129 0.84 10.05 -10.43
N CYS A 130 1.64 9.10 -9.96
CA CYS A 130 2.26 9.18 -8.64
C CYS A 130 3.32 10.28 -8.54
N VAL A 131 4.17 10.42 -9.56
CA VAL A 131 5.23 11.47 -9.59
C VAL A 131 4.63 12.87 -9.73
N GLY A 132 3.48 13.00 -10.39
CA GLY A 132 2.79 14.27 -10.54
C GLY A 132 2.04 14.77 -9.29
N LYS A 133 2.08 14.02 -8.19
CA LYS A 133 1.47 14.43 -6.92
C LYS A 133 2.49 15.11 -6.02
N GLU A 134 2.17 16.30 -5.54
CA GLU A 134 2.99 17.04 -4.59
C GLU A 134 2.90 16.45 -3.17
N LEU A 135 1.70 15.97 -2.80
CA LEU A 135 1.42 15.41 -1.49
C LEU A 135 0.90 13.96 -1.61
N PRO A 136 1.24 13.09 -0.64
CA PRO A 136 0.70 11.74 -0.59
C PRO A 136 -0.81 11.77 -0.31
N GLU A 137 -1.57 10.96 -1.02
CA GLU A 137 -3.00 10.81 -0.77
C GLU A 137 -3.26 9.66 0.21
N LEU A 138 -3.93 9.97 1.32
CA LEU A 138 -4.32 9.00 2.31
C LEU A 138 -5.45 8.09 1.81
N THR A 139 -5.47 6.89 2.34
CA THR A 139 -6.57 5.94 2.19
C THR A 139 -7.02 5.46 3.59
N PRO A 140 -8.25 4.96 3.77
CA PRO A 140 -8.76 4.57 5.09
C PRO A 140 -7.82 3.67 5.89
N SER A 141 -7.07 2.79 5.23
CA SER A 141 -6.12 1.88 5.88
C SER A 141 -4.82 2.55 6.35
N ASP A 142 -4.56 3.80 6.00
CA ASP A 142 -3.41 4.57 6.52
C ASP A 142 -3.71 5.19 7.88
N LEU A 143 -5.00 5.28 8.26
CA LEU A 143 -5.45 5.95 9.46
C LEU A 143 -5.52 5.00 10.65
N SER A 144 -5.40 5.54 11.87
CA SER A 144 -5.60 4.79 13.11
C SER A 144 -7.05 4.37 13.32
N PHE A 145 -8.01 5.13 12.80
CA PHE A 145 -9.43 4.78 12.82
C PHE A 145 -9.81 3.97 11.57
N GLN A 146 -10.20 2.71 11.76
CA GLN A 146 -10.45 1.73 10.70
C GLN A 146 -11.93 1.68 10.23
N GLY A 147 -12.74 2.66 10.56
CA GLY A 147 -14.19 2.65 10.30
C GLY A 147 -14.64 3.46 9.08
N LEU A 148 -13.74 4.16 8.41
CA LEU A 148 -14.08 5.06 7.30
C LEU A 148 -14.11 4.33 5.95
N THR A 149 -15.04 4.75 5.11
CA THR A 149 -15.01 4.49 3.67
C THR A 149 -14.11 5.51 2.97
N ALA A 150 -13.68 5.21 1.75
CA ALA A 150 -12.88 6.15 0.94
C ALA A 150 -13.63 7.48 0.71
N GLY A 151 -14.96 7.42 0.46
CA GLY A 151 -15.76 8.62 0.24
C GLY A 151 -15.91 9.51 1.47
N GLU A 152 -16.04 8.90 2.67
CA GLU A 152 -16.06 9.66 3.93
C GLU A 152 -14.72 10.32 4.20
N LEU A 153 -13.60 9.62 3.93
CA LEU A 153 -12.28 10.22 4.06
C LEU A 153 -12.09 11.39 3.08
N ASP A 154 -12.44 11.21 1.81
CA ASP A 154 -12.35 12.29 0.81
C ASP A 154 -13.14 13.54 1.27
N HIS A 155 -14.35 13.33 1.82
CA HIS A 155 -15.18 14.41 2.36
C HIS A 155 -14.54 15.12 3.57
N ILE A 156 -13.93 14.36 4.50
CA ILE A 156 -13.22 14.92 5.65
C ILE A 156 -12.02 15.75 5.18
N VAL A 157 -11.23 15.23 4.24
CA VAL A 157 -10.08 15.94 3.67
C VAL A 157 -10.51 17.27 3.03
N GLU A 158 -11.61 17.27 2.28
CA GLU A 158 -12.16 18.50 1.70
C GLU A 158 -12.59 19.52 2.77
N GLN A 159 -13.28 19.07 3.82
CA GLN A 159 -13.74 19.95 4.89
C GLN A 159 -12.62 20.53 5.74
N THR A 160 -11.53 19.80 5.93
CA THR A 160 -10.40 20.21 6.78
C THR A 160 -9.27 20.89 6.00
N ALA A 161 -9.34 20.96 4.68
CA ALA A 161 -8.30 21.55 3.82
C ALA A 161 -7.86 22.96 4.22
N ALA A 162 -8.78 23.78 4.76
CA ALA A 162 -8.48 25.12 5.24
C ALA A 162 -7.71 25.16 6.56
N ALA A 163 -7.76 24.06 7.34
CA ALA A 163 -7.06 23.94 8.63
C ALA A 163 -5.64 23.40 8.48
N GLY A 164 -5.34 22.78 7.35
CA GLY A 164 -4.03 22.18 7.08
C GLY A 164 -4.14 20.78 6.48
N GLU A 165 -3.01 20.10 6.38
CA GLU A 165 -2.91 18.73 5.89
C GLU A 165 -3.38 17.73 6.94
N LEU A 166 -4.23 16.77 6.53
CA LEU A 166 -4.71 15.72 7.41
C LEU A 166 -3.63 14.66 7.59
N GLU A 167 -3.11 14.51 8.81
CA GLU A 167 -2.11 13.49 9.13
C GLU A 167 -2.72 12.17 9.61
N ASN A 168 -3.75 12.23 10.48
CA ASN A 168 -4.36 11.04 11.06
C ASN A 168 -5.78 11.31 11.57
N ILE A 169 -6.56 10.24 11.69
CA ILE A 169 -7.87 10.22 12.35
C ILE A 169 -7.87 9.09 13.37
N TYR A 170 -8.24 9.38 14.61
CA TYR A 170 -8.33 8.42 15.69
C TYR A 170 -9.54 8.67 16.58
N SER A 171 -9.98 7.65 17.29
CA SER A 171 -11.11 7.74 18.21
C SER A 171 -10.72 8.53 19.46
N LEU A 172 -11.66 9.35 19.93
CA LEU A 172 -11.49 10.02 21.23
C LEU A 172 -11.33 9.01 22.36
N THR A 173 -10.40 9.26 23.26
CA THR A 173 -10.28 8.53 24.52
C THR A 173 -11.52 8.75 25.41
N PRO A 174 -11.79 7.89 26.39
CA PRO A 174 -12.94 8.09 27.30
C PRO A 174 -12.91 9.46 27.99
N MET A 175 -11.72 9.95 28.37
CA MET A 175 -11.57 11.29 28.98
C MET A 175 -11.91 12.40 27.98
N GLN A 176 -11.39 12.33 26.76
CA GLN A 176 -11.70 13.30 25.70
C GLN A 176 -13.19 13.31 25.37
N LYS A 177 -13.85 12.14 25.36
CA LYS A 177 -15.33 12.06 25.19
C LYS A 177 -16.07 12.77 26.32
N GLY A 178 -15.62 12.62 27.57
CA GLY A 178 -16.17 13.31 28.73
C GLY A 178 -16.02 14.82 28.63
N ILE A 179 -14.84 15.31 28.25
CA ILE A 179 -14.58 16.74 28.04
C ILE A 179 -15.47 17.30 26.92
N LEU A 180 -15.52 16.60 25.79
CA LEU A 180 -16.38 17.00 24.66
C LEU A 180 -17.86 17.05 25.07
N PHE A 181 -18.35 16.02 25.80
CA PHE A 181 -19.72 15.96 26.27
C PHE A 181 -20.06 17.19 27.13
N HIS A 182 -19.23 17.54 28.11
CA HIS A 182 -19.46 18.73 28.94
C HIS A 182 -19.40 20.03 28.12
N GLY A 183 -18.46 20.14 27.19
CA GLY A 183 -18.38 21.31 26.30
C GLY A 183 -19.60 21.49 25.41
N LEU A 184 -20.25 20.38 24.97
CA LEU A 184 -21.47 20.44 24.18
C LEU A 184 -22.72 20.70 25.03
N MET A 185 -22.79 20.18 26.25
CA MET A 185 -23.92 20.36 27.14
C MET A 185 -23.96 21.77 27.73
N GLU A 186 -22.81 22.33 28.11
CA GLU A 186 -22.68 23.64 28.75
C GLU A 186 -21.58 24.49 28.08
N PRO A 187 -21.82 25.01 26.87
CA PRO A 187 -20.79 25.74 26.11
C PRO A 187 -20.20 26.98 26.82
N LYS A 188 -20.91 27.51 27.83
CA LYS A 188 -20.45 28.64 28.64
C LYS A 188 -19.82 28.24 29.96
N SER A 189 -19.76 26.96 30.27
CA SER A 189 -19.08 26.45 31.45
C SER A 189 -17.57 26.60 31.30
N GLY A 190 -16.90 27.09 32.35
CA GLY A 190 -15.43 27.06 32.45
C GLY A 190 -14.88 25.69 32.86
N ALA A 191 -15.68 24.61 32.82
CA ALA A 191 -15.26 23.28 33.15
C ALA A 191 -14.14 22.82 32.22
N TYR A 192 -13.09 22.26 32.76
CA TYR A 192 -11.88 21.82 32.04
C TYR A 192 -11.03 22.94 31.42
N PHE A 193 -11.29 24.20 31.75
CA PHE A 193 -10.39 25.29 31.38
C PHE A 193 -9.29 25.37 32.45
N GLU A 194 -8.06 25.15 32.04
CA GLU A 194 -6.88 25.31 32.90
C GLU A 194 -5.96 26.37 32.28
N GLN A 195 -5.42 27.25 33.11
CA GLN A 195 -4.43 28.23 32.71
C GLN A 195 -3.20 28.10 33.59
N ALA A 196 -2.03 27.89 33.00
CA ALA A 196 -0.76 27.93 33.70
C ALA A 196 0.08 29.11 33.17
N THR A 197 0.71 29.84 34.10
CA THR A 197 1.61 30.95 33.80
C THR A 197 3.01 30.60 34.30
N PHE A 198 4.01 30.74 33.43
CA PHE A 198 5.40 30.45 33.74
C PHE A 198 6.27 31.69 33.52
N ASP A 199 7.16 32.00 34.46
CA ASP A 199 8.22 32.98 34.28
C ASP A 199 9.48 32.26 33.80
N LEU A 200 9.92 32.60 32.58
CA LEU A 200 11.13 32.04 31.99
C LEU A 200 12.32 32.97 32.24
N GLN A 201 13.40 32.42 32.85
CA GLN A 201 14.64 33.15 33.11
C GLN A 201 15.72 32.73 32.12
N GLY A 202 16.41 33.72 31.54
CA GLY A 202 17.50 33.52 30.58
C GLY A 202 17.18 34.06 29.19
N SER A 203 17.99 33.68 28.19
CA SER A 203 17.75 34.07 26.81
C SER A 203 16.65 33.16 26.19
N PHE A 204 15.53 33.76 25.84
CA PHE A 204 14.39 33.04 25.29
C PHE A 204 14.13 33.50 23.86
N GLN A 205 14.08 32.54 22.91
CA GLN A 205 13.75 32.81 21.51
C GLN A 205 12.26 32.61 21.28
N VAL A 206 11.51 33.71 21.31
CA VAL A 206 10.04 33.70 21.20
C VAL A 206 9.55 33.04 19.91
N GLU A 207 10.20 33.33 18.79
CA GLU A 207 9.82 32.80 17.48
C GLU A 207 9.98 31.30 17.40
N ALA A 208 11.13 30.77 17.81
CA ALA A 208 11.37 29.32 17.84
C ALA A 208 10.42 28.57 18.80
N PHE A 209 10.05 29.21 19.90
CA PHE A 209 9.07 28.63 20.84
C PHE A 209 7.66 28.61 20.23
N ALA A 210 7.24 29.70 19.57
CA ALA A 210 5.94 29.77 18.93
C ALA A 210 5.79 28.76 17.77
N GLU A 211 6.89 28.49 17.04
CA GLU A 211 6.91 27.46 15.98
C GLU A 211 6.89 26.02 16.53
N SER A 212 7.22 25.83 17.81
CA SER A 212 7.23 24.51 18.48
C SER A 212 5.91 24.10 19.13
N LEU A 213 4.95 25.02 19.22
CA LEU A 213 3.60 24.80 19.75
C LEU A 213 2.61 24.39 18.68
#